data_549e5ab86ea410dd540337f8ffe35ed3
#
_entry.id   549e5ab86ea410dd540337f8ffe35ed3
#
_cell.length_a   1.000
_cell.length_b   1.000
_cell.length_c   1.000
_cell.angle_alpha   90.00
_cell.angle_beta   90.00
_cell.angle_gamma   90.00
#
_symmetry.space_group_name_H-M   'P 1'
#
loop_
_entity.id
_entity.type
_entity.pdbx_description
1 polymer ?
#
loop_
_entity_poly.entity_id
_entity_poly.type
_entity_poly.pdbx_seq_one_letter_code
_entity_poly.pdbx_strand_id
1 'polypeptide(L)'
;KYKARRAIMLGLTDLGAQGNYLVGAFHPVGSELIVLNKTPLKRVKEKSPEYYNAYVFHLLLHEYLHSLGVLDESTVRYLTVEICKDLLGKDHPATQMGEKGVSYFFPYITYPTPEMDASDMQIEIVKNFSQQTARYYA
;
A
#
# COMPACT_ATOMS: atom_id res chain seq x y z
N LYS A 1 8.92 14.04 -13.59
CA LYS A 1 8.82 14.23 -12.15
C LYS A 1 8.94 12.92 -11.39
N TYR A 2 8.12 11.93 -11.73
CA TYR A 2 8.16 10.60 -11.12
C TYR A 2 8.69 9.61 -12.16
N LYS A 3 9.98 9.69 -12.43
CA LYS A 3 10.60 8.99 -13.55
C LYS A 3 11.06 7.57 -13.24
N ALA A 4 11.29 7.26 -11.97
CA ALA A 4 11.74 5.94 -11.59
C ALA A 4 10.63 4.92 -11.82
N ARG A 5 10.98 3.83 -12.48
CA ARG A 5 10.05 2.73 -12.74
C ARG A 5 10.70 1.43 -12.34
N ARG A 6 9.91 0.56 -11.81
CA ARG A 6 10.38 -0.73 -11.36
C ARG A 6 9.29 -1.76 -11.55
N ALA A 7 9.66 -2.92 -12.09
CA ALA A 7 8.75 -4.05 -12.09
C ALA A 7 8.56 -4.49 -10.65
N ILE A 8 7.32 -4.65 -10.24
CA ILE A 8 6.99 -5.07 -8.89
C ILE A 8 6.15 -6.33 -8.92
N MET A 9 6.31 -7.13 -7.89
CA MET A 9 5.49 -8.30 -7.64
C MET A 9 4.51 -7.98 -6.52
N LEU A 10 3.30 -8.46 -6.63
CA LEU A 10 2.29 -8.30 -5.60
C LEU A 10 2.07 -9.62 -4.89
N GLY A 11 2.18 -9.59 -3.57
CA GLY A 11 1.89 -10.73 -2.72
C GLY A 11 0.72 -10.44 -1.82
N LEU A 12 0.01 -11.49 -1.44
CA LEU A 12 -1.08 -11.43 -0.48
C LEU A 12 -0.75 -12.37 0.67
N THR A 13 -1.02 -11.93 1.88
CA THR A 13 -0.82 -12.76 3.07
C THR A 13 -1.93 -12.48 4.06
N ASP A 14 -2.13 -13.39 4.98
CA ASP A 14 -3.08 -13.22 6.08
C ASP A 14 -2.29 -13.16 7.38
N LEU A 15 -2.11 -11.95 7.89
CA LEU A 15 -1.43 -11.73 9.17
C LEU A 15 -2.39 -11.73 10.35
N GLY A 16 -3.68 -11.65 10.07
CA GLY A 16 -4.68 -11.52 11.11
C GLY A 16 -4.56 -10.22 11.90
N ALA A 17 -5.24 -10.16 13.02
CA ALA A 17 -5.13 -9.06 13.97
C ALA A 17 -4.07 -9.42 15.00
N GLN A 18 -3.12 -8.52 15.23
CA GLN A 18 -2.09 -8.71 16.26
C GLN A 18 -2.33 -7.65 17.34
N GLY A 19 -2.98 -8.08 18.43
CA GLY A 19 -3.38 -7.14 19.47
C GLY A 19 -4.36 -6.13 18.92
N ASN A 20 -4.00 -4.84 19.00
CA ASN A 20 -4.81 -3.74 18.47
C ASN A 20 -4.40 -3.30 17.08
N TYR A 21 -3.51 -4.06 16.41
CA TYR A 21 -2.93 -3.63 15.15
C TYR A 21 -3.32 -4.53 14.00
N LEU A 22 -3.67 -3.90 12.88
CA LEU A 22 -3.84 -4.57 11.60
C LEU A 22 -2.86 -3.96 10.62
N VAL A 23 -1.76 -4.66 10.38
CA VAL A 23 -0.79 -4.22 9.38
C VAL A 23 -1.43 -4.31 8.00
N GLY A 24 -1.50 -3.17 7.29
CA GLY A 24 -2.17 -3.12 5.98
C GLY A 24 -1.33 -3.68 4.85
N ALA A 25 -0.05 -3.31 4.81
CA ALA A 25 0.84 -3.70 3.74
C ALA A 25 2.28 -3.52 4.20
N PHE A 26 3.21 -4.15 3.49
CA PHE A 26 4.63 -3.92 3.73
C PHE A 26 5.44 -4.26 2.48
N HIS A 27 6.67 -3.78 2.47
CA HIS A 27 7.65 -4.05 1.41
C HIS A 27 8.91 -4.61 2.07
N PRO A 28 9.24 -5.89 1.84
CA PRO A 28 10.51 -6.43 2.36
C PRO A 28 11.69 -5.71 1.71
N VAL A 29 12.58 -5.19 2.54
CA VAL A 29 13.73 -4.40 2.08
C VAL A 29 14.58 -5.22 1.14
N GLY A 30 14.97 -4.61 0.02
CA GLY A 30 15.82 -5.26 -0.99
C GLY A 30 15.06 -6.16 -1.96
N SER A 31 13.74 -6.25 -1.85
CA SER A 31 12.93 -7.06 -2.76
C SER A 31 12.13 -6.18 -3.71
N GLU A 32 11.53 -6.82 -4.72
CA GLU A 32 10.58 -6.18 -5.63
C GLU A 32 9.14 -6.51 -5.25
N LEU A 33 8.94 -7.00 -4.04
CA LEU A 33 7.66 -7.52 -3.57
C LEU A 33 6.95 -6.48 -2.72
N ILE A 34 5.68 -6.24 -3.03
CA ILE A 34 4.77 -5.52 -2.16
C ILE A 34 3.76 -6.53 -1.65
N VAL A 35 3.59 -6.61 -0.34
CA VAL A 35 2.69 -7.58 0.29
C VAL A 35 1.53 -6.85 0.92
N LEU A 36 0.32 -7.23 0.54
CA LEU A 36 -0.91 -6.73 1.15
C LEU A 36 -1.46 -7.77 2.13
N ASN A 37 -1.94 -7.28 3.26
CA ASN A 37 -2.58 -8.12 4.26
C ASN A 37 -4.07 -8.25 3.94
N LYS A 38 -4.54 -9.48 3.75
CA LYS A 38 -5.93 -9.76 3.39
C LYS A 38 -6.93 -9.33 4.46
N THR A 39 -6.56 -9.41 5.73
CA THR A 39 -7.49 -9.10 6.82
C THR A 39 -8.02 -7.67 6.77
N PRO A 40 -7.16 -6.63 6.75
CA PRO A 40 -7.69 -5.27 6.64
C PRO A 40 -8.36 -5.00 5.30
N LEU A 41 -7.88 -5.60 4.20
CA LEU A 41 -8.55 -5.47 2.90
C LEU A 41 -10.01 -5.93 2.99
N LYS A 42 -10.22 -7.09 3.59
CA LYS A 42 -11.56 -7.65 3.76
C LYS A 42 -12.42 -6.75 4.64
N ARG A 43 -11.87 -6.26 5.74
CA ARG A 43 -12.61 -5.39 6.66
C ARG A 43 -13.02 -4.07 6.03
N VAL A 44 -12.12 -3.45 5.28
CA VAL A 44 -12.45 -2.22 4.57
C VAL A 44 -13.54 -2.48 3.53
N LYS A 45 -13.43 -3.56 2.80
CA LYS A 45 -14.43 -3.92 1.80
C LYS A 45 -15.81 -4.15 2.41
N GLU A 46 -15.88 -4.75 3.58
CA GLU A 46 -17.14 -5.02 4.29
C GLU A 46 -17.71 -3.77 4.94
N LYS A 47 -16.87 -2.97 5.61
CA LYS A 47 -17.32 -1.84 6.43
C LYS A 47 -17.37 -0.52 5.68
N SER A 48 -16.50 -0.31 4.72
CA SER A 48 -16.36 0.95 4.01
C SER A 48 -16.07 0.69 2.53
N PRO A 49 -16.98 0.00 1.82
CA PRO A 49 -16.74 -0.38 0.44
C PRO A 49 -16.47 0.82 -0.48
N GLU A 50 -17.03 1.98 -0.16
CA GLU A 50 -16.82 3.20 -0.95
C GLU A 50 -15.37 3.70 -0.90
N TYR A 51 -14.60 3.28 0.10
CA TYR A 51 -13.20 3.67 0.24
C TYR A 51 -12.21 2.55 -0.13
N TYR A 52 -12.71 1.39 -0.55
CA TYR A 52 -11.85 0.23 -0.77
C TYR A 52 -10.79 0.49 -1.85
N ASN A 53 -11.19 1.00 -3.01
CA ASN A 53 -10.25 1.25 -4.10
C ASN A 53 -9.23 2.32 -3.73
N ALA A 54 -9.67 3.37 -3.03
CA ALA A 54 -8.77 4.42 -2.57
C ALA A 54 -7.75 3.86 -1.57
N TYR A 55 -8.18 2.99 -0.68
CA TYR A 55 -7.32 2.34 0.29
C TYR A 55 -6.25 1.49 -0.40
N VAL A 56 -6.66 0.64 -1.34
CA VAL A 56 -5.71 -0.20 -2.09
C VAL A 56 -4.71 0.65 -2.86
N PHE A 57 -5.19 1.67 -3.55
CA PHE A 57 -4.32 2.58 -4.30
C PHE A 57 -3.30 3.24 -3.37
N HIS A 58 -3.75 3.74 -2.24
CA HIS A 58 -2.89 4.39 -1.26
C HIS A 58 -1.79 3.44 -0.75
N LEU A 59 -2.17 2.21 -0.39
CA LEU A 59 -1.21 1.21 0.08
C LEU A 59 -0.17 0.86 -0.98
N LEU A 60 -0.63 0.60 -2.19
CA LEU A 60 0.27 0.23 -3.28
C LEU A 60 1.25 1.35 -3.60
N LEU A 61 0.77 2.59 -3.66
CA LEU A 61 1.64 3.72 -3.94
C LEU A 61 2.67 3.91 -2.83
N HIS A 62 2.24 3.83 -1.58
CA HIS A 62 3.12 3.98 -0.42
C HIS A 62 4.26 2.95 -0.46
N GLU A 63 3.91 1.67 -0.64
CA GLU A 63 4.91 0.60 -0.68
C GLU A 63 5.75 0.65 -1.96
N TYR A 64 5.17 1.10 -3.06
CA TYR A 64 5.93 1.27 -4.30
C TYR A 64 7.05 2.30 -4.12
N LEU A 65 6.76 3.42 -3.46
CA LEU A 65 7.79 4.42 -3.18
C LEU A 65 8.92 3.86 -2.32
N HIS A 66 8.59 3.04 -1.32
CA HIS A 66 9.60 2.32 -0.56
C HIS A 66 10.44 1.42 -1.47
N SER A 67 9.80 0.74 -2.42
CA SER A 67 10.50 -0.15 -3.34
C SER A 67 11.48 0.58 -4.24
N LEU A 68 11.26 1.86 -4.48
CA LEU A 68 12.17 2.71 -5.26
C LEU A 68 13.37 3.18 -4.43
N GLY A 69 13.43 2.84 -3.16
CA GLY A 69 14.55 3.20 -2.29
C GLY A 69 14.28 4.35 -1.34
N VAL A 70 13.05 4.89 -1.34
CA VAL A 70 12.69 5.94 -0.40
C VAL A 70 12.34 5.28 0.92
N LEU A 71 13.27 5.25 1.86
CA LEU A 71 13.11 4.51 3.12
C LEU A 71 12.49 5.32 4.24
N ASP A 72 12.60 6.64 4.17
CA ASP A 72 12.08 7.53 5.20
C ASP A 72 10.56 7.65 5.11
N GLU A 73 9.87 7.29 6.20
CA GLU A 73 8.41 7.30 6.24
C GLU A 73 7.79 8.67 5.99
N SER A 74 8.38 9.72 6.57
CA SER A 74 7.82 11.07 6.35
C SER A 74 7.98 11.52 4.91
N THR A 75 9.07 11.15 4.25
CA THR A 75 9.26 11.46 2.83
C THR A 75 8.27 10.69 1.97
N VAL A 76 8.06 9.39 2.26
CA VAL A 76 7.09 8.59 1.52
C VAL A 76 5.68 9.16 1.68
N ARG A 77 5.30 9.54 2.89
CA ARG A 77 3.98 10.14 3.12
C ARG A 77 3.81 11.43 2.35
N TYR A 78 4.82 12.30 2.36
CA TYR A 78 4.78 13.55 1.61
C TYR A 78 4.62 13.29 0.11
N LEU A 79 5.44 12.39 -0.44
CA LEU A 79 5.39 12.07 -1.87
C LEU A 79 4.06 11.43 -2.25
N THR A 80 3.53 10.54 -1.41
CA THR A 80 2.24 9.92 -1.66
C THR A 80 1.14 10.97 -1.79
N VAL A 81 1.11 11.94 -0.89
CA VAL A 81 0.13 13.03 -0.96
C VAL A 81 0.31 13.84 -2.25
N GLU A 82 1.53 14.22 -2.58
CA GLU A 82 1.80 15.03 -3.77
C GLU A 82 1.40 14.29 -5.05
N ILE A 83 1.73 13.00 -5.15
CA ILE A 83 1.35 12.20 -6.31
C ILE A 83 -0.17 12.07 -6.42
N CYS A 84 -0.84 11.80 -5.30
CA CYS A 84 -2.29 11.69 -5.28
C CYS A 84 -2.96 13.01 -5.69
N LYS A 85 -2.45 14.15 -5.21
CA LYS A 85 -2.96 15.46 -5.61
C LYS A 85 -2.82 15.66 -7.12
N ASP A 86 -1.65 15.33 -7.67
CA ASP A 86 -1.39 15.52 -9.10
C ASP A 86 -2.29 14.64 -9.96
N LEU A 87 -2.52 13.40 -9.54
CA LEU A 87 -3.25 12.42 -10.36
C LEU A 87 -4.75 12.43 -10.12
N LEU A 88 -5.18 12.65 -8.89
CA LEU A 88 -6.57 12.43 -8.48
C LEU A 88 -7.25 13.67 -7.93
N GLY A 89 -6.48 14.71 -7.60
CA GLY A 89 -7.01 15.92 -6.99
C GLY A 89 -6.97 15.88 -5.47
N LYS A 90 -7.02 17.07 -4.86
CA LYS A 90 -6.86 17.22 -3.41
C LYS A 90 -7.98 16.59 -2.60
N ASP A 91 -9.18 16.53 -3.16
CA ASP A 91 -10.36 16.05 -2.43
C ASP A 91 -10.63 14.57 -2.59
N HIS A 92 -9.84 13.89 -3.42
CA HIS A 92 -10.01 12.45 -3.63
C HIS A 92 -9.72 11.68 -2.34
N PRO A 93 -10.49 10.62 -2.03
CA PRO A 93 -10.27 9.84 -0.81
C PRO A 93 -8.83 9.35 -0.61
N ALA A 94 -8.17 8.91 -1.68
CA ALA A 94 -6.78 8.45 -1.57
C ALA A 94 -5.84 9.58 -1.13
N THR A 95 -6.05 10.80 -1.65
CA THR A 95 -5.29 11.98 -1.25
C THR A 95 -5.54 12.31 0.22
N GLN A 96 -6.81 12.27 0.62
CA GLN A 96 -7.20 12.55 2.01
C GLN A 96 -6.64 11.51 2.98
N MET A 97 -6.56 10.25 2.56
CA MET A 97 -5.91 9.21 3.37
C MET A 97 -4.43 9.52 3.60
N GLY A 98 -3.76 10.06 2.60
CA GLY A 98 -2.37 10.48 2.73
C GLY A 98 -2.21 11.65 3.68
N GLU A 99 -3.08 12.66 3.59
CA GLU A 99 -3.00 13.84 4.44
C GLU A 99 -3.38 13.58 5.89
N LYS A 100 -4.48 12.85 6.09
CA LYS A 100 -5.06 12.62 7.43
C LYS A 100 -4.58 11.33 8.07
N GLY A 101 -3.98 10.44 7.29
CA GLY A 101 -3.56 9.13 7.74
C GLY A 101 -4.64 8.08 7.54
N VAL A 102 -4.21 6.86 7.26
CA VAL A 102 -5.11 5.72 7.07
C VAL A 102 -5.90 5.46 8.36
N SER A 103 -5.27 5.63 9.52
CA SER A 103 -5.93 5.39 10.80
C SER A 103 -7.06 6.37 11.10
N TYR A 104 -7.08 7.54 10.45
CA TYR A 104 -8.20 8.46 10.57
C TYR A 104 -9.48 7.88 9.97
N PHE A 105 -9.35 7.24 8.79
CA PHE A 105 -10.47 6.59 8.11
C PHE A 105 -10.76 5.21 8.70
N PHE A 106 -9.73 4.50 9.10
CA PHE A 106 -9.81 3.12 9.57
C PHE A 106 -8.98 2.98 10.85
N PRO A 107 -9.54 3.34 12.02
CA PRO A 107 -8.77 3.37 13.27
C PRO A 107 -8.14 2.04 13.65
N TYR A 108 -8.61 0.95 13.10
CA TYR A 108 -8.12 -0.41 13.36
C TYR A 108 -6.95 -0.82 12.46
N ILE A 109 -6.48 0.08 11.56
CA ILE A 109 -5.40 -0.23 10.62
C ILE A 109 -4.19 0.66 10.91
N THR A 110 -3.00 0.06 10.91
CA THR A 110 -1.74 0.79 11.06
C THR A 110 -0.82 0.48 9.89
N TYR A 111 0.18 1.36 9.67
CA TYR A 111 1.24 1.07 8.72
C TYR A 111 2.17 0.01 9.27
N PRO A 112 2.84 -0.76 8.39
CA PRO A 112 3.79 -1.77 8.82
C PRO A 112 5.02 -1.12 9.45
N THR A 113 5.69 -1.89 10.32
CA THR A 113 7.00 -1.50 10.82
C THR A 113 8.06 -1.85 9.78
N PRO A 114 9.18 -1.08 9.71
CA PRO A 114 10.24 -1.37 8.75
C PRO A 114 10.94 -2.71 8.94
N GLU A 115 10.78 -3.31 10.10
CA GLU A 115 11.49 -4.52 10.50
C GLU A 115 10.71 -5.80 10.24
N MET A 116 9.58 -5.71 9.57
CA MET A 116 8.76 -6.88 9.30
C MET A 116 9.47 -7.83 8.36
N ASP A 117 9.66 -9.06 8.81
CA ASP A 117 10.35 -10.11 8.07
C ASP A 117 9.33 -11.04 7.43
N ALA A 118 9.45 -11.22 6.12
CA ALA A 118 8.54 -12.06 5.35
C ALA A 118 8.97 -13.52 5.28
N SER A 119 10.12 -13.89 5.87
CA SER A 119 10.70 -15.23 5.70
C SER A 119 9.80 -16.35 6.23
N ASP A 120 9.05 -16.08 7.29
CA ASP A 120 8.17 -17.08 7.92
C ASP A 120 6.71 -16.95 7.49
N MET A 121 6.42 -16.06 6.54
CA MET A 121 5.06 -15.80 6.09
C MET A 121 4.72 -16.63 4.86
N GLN A 122 3.47 -17.04 4.79
CA GLN A 122 2.94 -17.63 3.56
C GLN A 122 2.41 -16.50 2.69
N ILE A 123 3.05 -16.29 1.54
CA ILE A 123 2.70 -15.22 0.64
C ILE A 123 2.22 -15.81 -0.68
N GLU A 124 1.00 -15.43 -1.05
CA GLU A 124 0.42 -15.80 -2.34
C GLU A 124 0.80 -14.74 -3.37
N ILE A 125 1.47 -15.14 -4.42
CA ILE A 125 1.89 -14.21 -5.47
C ILE A 125 0.74 -14.00 -6.46
N VAL A 126 0.42 -12.74 -6.72
CA VAL A 126 -0.58 -12.38 -7.73
C VAL A 126 0.09 -12.42 -9.09
N LYS A 127 -0.35 -13.37 -9.92
CA LYS A 127 0.25 -13.59 -11.24
C LYS A 127 -0.15 -12.47 -12.20
N ASN A 128 0.79 -12.09 -13.05
CA ASN A 128 0.59 -11.11 -14.13
C ASN A 128 0.26 -9.69 -13.66
N PHE A 129 0.54 -9.35 -12.42
CA PHE A 129 0.28 -8.02 -11.89
C PHE A 129 0.98 -6.93 -12.72
N SER A 130 2.30 -7.07 -12.93
CA SER A 130 3.08 -6.11 -13.72
C SER A 130 2.64 -6.06 -15.18
N GLN A 131 2.28 -7.20 -15.76
CA GLN A 131 1.81 -7.27 -17.14
C GLN A 131 0.48 -6.55 -17.31
N GLN A 132 -0.45 -6.71 -16.36
CA GLN A 132 -1.71 -6.00 -16.38
C GLN A 132 -1.50 -4.49 -16.28
N THR A 133 -0.60 -4.07 -15.39
CA THR A 133 -0.26 -2.66 -15.25
C THR A 133 0.32 -2.10 -16.54
N ALA A 134 1.22 -2.84 -17.19
CA ALA A 134 1.83 -2.41 -18.45
C ALA A 134 0.80 -2.22 -19.57
N ARG A 135 -0.25 -3.04 -19.61
CA ARG A 135 -1.32 -2.90 -20.60
C ARG A 135 -2.06 -1.58 -20.50
N TYR A 136 -2.20 -1.04 -19.29
CA TYR A 136 -2.92 0.21 -19.08
C TYR A 136 -2.07 1.43 -19.36
N TYR A 137 -0.75 1.31 -19.26
CA TYR A 137 0.16 2.45 -19.33
C TYR A 137 1.15 2.37 -20.48
N ALA A 138 1.05 1.35 -21.31
CA ALA A 138 1.95 1.18 -22.45
C ALA A 138 1.63 2.15 -23.60
#